data_5e373dfb1371c6b37184985718b7c64e
#
_entry.id   5e373dfb1371c6b37184985718b7c64e
#
_cell.length_a   1.000
_cell.length_b   1.000
_cell.length_c   1.000
_cell.angle_alpha   90.00
_cell.angle_beta   90.00
_cell.angle_gamma   90.00
#
_symmetry.space_group_name_H-M   'P 1'
#
loop_
_entity.id
_entity.type
_entity.pdbx_description
1 polymer ?
#
loop_
_entity_poly.entity_id
_entity_poly.type
_entity_poly.pdbx_seq_one_letter_code
_entity_poly.pdbx_strand_id
1 'polypeptide(L)'
;MQAAADACPGMLDLHPARDGAVARIRLPGGYVTGLQWAAVAALAGEFGDGNLDVTARGNVQLRGLRPGAGTSLASRAAQAGLLPSGAHDRARNITASPLSGLGGRPPLRRLVQALDAAIVADPVLAALPGRFVFAVDDGTGGAAIARSDVGLRRTGRQAELLIAGCSAGILLPVRAAVTAAIAAARAAVRLGVGTSVTRIRDLPGGGHAVATAAGGALRAAAPPDGARLPLGALAAGEPAVLVAGARLGRLTVAQLRLTGSLLHPAEVLRLAAAGRIVIPLAVTAAGALARLAGSGLLTSDEDTMSGVTSCSGMACSRSVADVRALARPMPGHPRIHWAGCARGCGAPADADLIVATGPGSFLLGGQPAAITIAEAS
;
A
#
# COMPACT_ATOMS: atom_id res chain seq x y z
N MET A 1 9.06 -29.02 8.35
CA MET A 1 8.87 -28.00 7.29
C MET A 1 9.24 -26.65 7.91
N GLN A 2 10.33 -26.03 7.50
CA GLN A 2 10.62 -24.65 7.91
C GLN A 2 9.54 -23.76 7.32
N ALA A 3 8.88 -22.98 8.18
CA ALA A 3 7.95 -21.93 7.75
C ALA A 3 8.66 -21.07 6.70
N ALA A 4 8.05 -20.85 5.55
CA ALA A 4 8.61 -19.97 4.54
C ALA A 4 8.80 -18.59 5.19
N ALA A 5 10.04 -18.18 5.37
CA ALA A 5 10.38 -16.91 5.99
C ALA A 5 9.61 -15.79 5.28
N ASP A 6 8.94 -14.94 6.04
CA ASP A 6 8.21 -13.79 5.49
C ASP A 6 9.21 -12.83 4.83
N ALA A 7 9.32 -12.93 3.51
CA ALA A 7 10.24 -12.13 2.69
C ALA A 7 9.81 -10.65 2.54
N CYS A 8 8.80 -10.20 3.30
CA CYS A 8 8.39 -8.79 3.29
C CYS A 8 9.38 -7.95 4.11
N PRO A 9 10.00 -6.91 3.51
CA PRO A 9 10.88 -6.03 4.25
C PRO A 9 10.15 -5.30 5.38
N GLY A 10 10.86 -5.08 6.48
CA GLY A 10 10.54 -4.15 7.55
C GLY A 10 11.54 -3.01 7.58
N MET A 11 11.55 -2.26 8.69
CA MET A 11 12.57 -1.25 9.00
C MET A 11 13.77 -1.88 9.73
N LEU A 12 13.52 -2.92 10.55
CA LEU A 12 14.53 -3.64 11.30
C LEU A 12 15.05 -4.86 10.51
N ASP A 13 14.18 -5.48 9.72
CA ASP A 13 14.48 -6.64 8.89
C ASP A 13 14.55 -6.21 7.43
N LEU A 14 15.74 -5.73 7.04
CA LEU A 14 15.99 -5.23 5.69
C LEU A 14 16.03 -6.39 4.68
N HIS A 15 15.44 -6.20 3.51
CA HIS A 15 15.46 -7.20 2.46
C HIS A 15 16.63 -6.93 1.49
N PRO A 16 17.55 -7.89 1.24
CA PRO A 16 18.64 -7.70 0.28
C PRO A 16 18.10 -7.61 -1.16
N ALA A 17 18.63 -6.68 -1.93
CA ALA A 17 18.32 -6.49 -3.33
C ALA A 17 19.58 -6.14 -4.14
N ARG A 18 19.50 -6.11 -5.48
CA ARG A 18 20.69 -5.85 -6.32
C ARG A 18 21.20 -4.41 -6.20
N ASP A 19 20.30 -3.48 -5.94
CA ASP A 19 20.58 -2.05 -5.76
C ASP A 19 20.96 -1.67 -4.31
N GLY A 20 21.15 -2.64 -3.43
CA GLY A 20 21.34 -2.45 -2.01
C GLY A 20 20.20 -3.05 -1.19
N ALA A 21 20.16 -2.78 0.12
CA ALA A 21 19.06 -3.26 0.93
C ALA A 21 17.79 -2.42 0.75
N VAL A 22 16.64 -3.00 1.12
CA VAL A 22 15.33 -2.38 1.06
C VAL A 22 14.71 -2.33 2.45
N ALA A 23 14.30 -1.15 2.90
CA ALA A 23 13.46 -0.96 4.07
C ALA A 23 12.03 -0.62 3.66
N ARG A 24 11.06 -1.01 4.49
CA ARG A 24 9.66 -0.63 4.30
C ARG A 24 9.13 0.08 5.53
N ILE A 25 8.62 1.30 5.33
CA ILE A 25 7.92 2.05 6.37
C ILE A 25 6.43 1.75 6.24
N ARG A 26 5.81 1.28 7.32
CA ARG A 26 4.36 1.09 7.39
C ARG A 26 3.68 2.41 7.71
N LEU A 27 2.72 2.78 6.87
CA LEU A 27 1.88 3.97 7.02
C LEU A 27 0.43 3.52 7.17
N PRO A 28 -0.06 3.31 8.41
CA PRO A 28 -1.41 2.82 8.65
C PRO A 28 -2.46 3.66 7.95
N GLY A 29 -3.27 3.00 7.09
CA GLY A 29 -4.24 3.65 6.23
C GLY A 29 -3.67 4.52 5.11
N GLY A 30 -2.35 4.46 4.88
CA GLY A 30 -1.65 5.37 3.97
C GLY A 30 -1.52 6.80 4.50
N TYR A 31 -1.94 7.07 5.74
CA TYR A 31 -1.91 8.42 6.34
C TYR A 31 -0.50 8.81 6.78
N VAL A 32 -0.09 10.01 6.41
CA VAL A 32 1.21 10.58 6.82
C VAL A 32 1.08 12.09 7.03
N THR A 33 1.55 12.59 8.16
CA THR A 33 1.58 14.04 8.45
C THR A 33 2.67 14.73 7.64
N GLY A 34 2.59 16.06 7.48
CA GLY A 34 3.62 16.83 6.79
C GLY A 34 5.02 16.64 7.40
N LEU A 35 5.12 16.60 8.74
CA LEU A 35 6.39 16.32 9.44
C LEU A 35 6.93 14.92 9.17
N GLN A 36 6.09 13.91 9.21
CA GLN A 36 6.48 12.55 8.86
C GLN A 36 6.89 12.43 7.40
N TRP A 37 6.19 13.11 6.49
CA TRP A 37 6.53 13.11 5.07
C TRP A 37 7.87 13.78 4.79
N ALA A 38 8.16 14.91 5.47
CA ALA A 38 9.46 15.52 5.43
C ALA A 38 10.58 14.60 5.96
N ALA A 39 10.30 13.88 7.05
CA ALA A 39 11.22 12.88 7.58
C ALA A 39 11.46 11.73 6.58
N VAL A 40 10.42 11.22 5.91
CA VAL A 40 10.54 10.20 4.85
C VAL A 40 11.43 10.71 3.71
N ALA A 41 11.27 11.97 3.29
CA ALA A 41 12.11 12.58 2.26
C ALA A 41 13.58 12.69 2.70
N ALA A 42 13.83 13.06 3.97
CA ALA A 42 15.18 13.11 4.53
C ALA A 42 15.82 11.71 4.58
N LEU A 43 15.07 10.69 5.07
CA LEU A 43 15.56 9.31 5.13
C LEU A 43 15.88 8.75 3.73
N ALA A 44 15.06 9.05 2.72
CA ALA A 44 15.30 8.62 1.34
C ALA A 44 16.60 9.23 0.77
N GLY A 45 16.87 10.50 1.05
CA GLY A 45 18.08 11.18 0.58
C GLY A 45 19.34 10.80 1.34
N GLU A 46 19.24 10.52 2.65
CA GLU A 46 20.39 10.25 3.52
C GLU A 46 20.83 8.78 3.43
N PHE A 47 19.89 7.84 3.47
CA PHE A 47 20.18 6.40 3.57
C PHE A 47 19.94 5.63 2.28
N GLY A 48 19.06 6.12 1.39
CA GLY A 48 18.67 5.43 0.16
C GLY A 48 19.32 5.99 -1.10
N ASP A 49 18.75 5.60 -2.24
CA ASP A 49 19.15 6.04 -3.59
C ASP A 49 18.55 7.40 -3.99
N GLY A 50 17.96 8.13 -3.05
CA GLY A 50 17.26 9.41 -3.32
C GLY A 50 15.85 9.22 -3.88
N ASN A 51 15.33 7.99 -3.90
CA ASN A 51 13.99 7.69 -4.37
C ASN A 51 13.17 6.93 -3.32
N LEU A 52 11.86 6.96 -3.51
CA LEU A 52 10.88 6.27 -2.68
C LEU A 52 9.91 5.49 -3.58
N ASP A 53 9.71 4.22 -3.33
CA ASP A 53 8.67 3.44 -4.00
C ASP A 53 7.39 3.39 -3.14
N VAL A 54 6.26 3.81 -3.69
CA VAL A 54 4.93 3.66 -3.07
C VAL A 54 4.42 2.24 -3.37
N THR A 55 4.05 1.50 -2.33
CA THR A 55 3.59 0.12 -2.49
C THR A 55 2.11 0.05 -2.86
N ALA A 56 1.65 -1.12 -3.33
CA ALA A 56 0.24 -1.38 -3.62
C ALA A 56 -0.71 -1.26 -2.41
N ARG A 57 -0.16 -1.07 -1.20
CA ARG A 57 -0.93 -0.93 0.06
C ARG A 57 -0.77 0.44 0.72
N GLY A 58 -0.29 1.44 -0.03
CA GLY A 58 -0.07 2.78 0.53
C GLY A 58 1.08 2.88 1.54
N ASN A 59 1.94 1.86 1.66
CA ASN A 59 3.20 1.94 2.40
C ASN A 59 4.30 2.46 1.48
N VAL A 60 5.48 2.75 2.04
CA VAL A 60 6.63 3.21 1.25
C VAL A 60 7.86 2.34 1.45
N GLN A 61 8.72 2.29 0.44
CA GLN A 61 9.99 1.56 0.47
C GLN A 61 11.14 2.50 0.14
N LEU A 62 12.16 2.47 0.97
CA LEU A 62 13.48 3.03 0.73
C LEU A 62 14.35 1.95 0.09
N ARG A 63 15.09 2.29 -0.94
CA ARG A 63 15.95 1.37 -1.69
C ARG A 63 17.38 1.88 -1.76
N GLY A 64 18.28 1.01 -2.22
CA GLY A 64 19.69 1.38 -2.34
C GLY A 64 20.37 1.62 -1.00
N LEU A 65 19.85 1.03 0.09
CA LEU A 65 20.41 1.21 1.42
C LEU A 65 21.80 0.61 1.51
N ARG A 66 22.75 1.39 2.03
CA ARG A 66 24.13 0.95 2.22
C ARG A 66 24.24 -0.09 3.34
N PRO A 67 25.24 -0.98 3.31
CA PRO A 67 25.51 -1.86 4.42
C PRO A 67 25.69 -1.09 5.73
N GLY A 68 25.09 -1.59 6.83
CA GLY A 68 25.17 -0.98 8.15
C GLY A 68 24.20 0.19 8.40
N ALA A 69 23.46 0.67 7.40
CA ALA A 69 22.53 1.78 7.56
C ALA A 69 21.30 1.46 8.46
N GLY A 70 20.96 0.20 8.66
CA GLY A 70 19.71 -0.25 9.27
C GLY A 70 19.42 0.33 10.65
N THR A 71 20.41 0.30 11.56
CA THR A 71 20.23 0.78 12.95
C THR A 71 19.97 2.29 12.99
N SER A 72 20.76 3.09 12.27
CA SER A 72 20.59 4.55 12.20
C SER A 72 19.28 4.94 11.53
N LEU A 73 18.93 4.26 10.43
CA LEU A 73 17.66 4.44 9.73
C LEU A 73 16.47 4.14 10.65
N ALA A 74 16.47 3.02 11.37
CA ALA A 74 15.41 2.63 12.29
C ALA A 74 15.27 3.64 13.45
N SER A 75 16.39 4.09 14.03
CA SER A 75 16.41 5.10 15.08
C SER A 75 15.78 6.41 14.62
N ARG A 76 16.19 6.91 13.45
CA ARG A 76 15.64 8.15 12.86
C ARG A 76 14.15 8.01 12.52
N ALA A 77 13.73 6.86 12.00
CA ALA A 77 12.32 6.57 11.74
C ALA A 77 11.49 6.52 13.02
N ALA A 78 12.01 5.94 14.10
CA ALA A 78 11.36 5.91 15.40
C ALA A 78 11.18 7.33 15.98
N GLN A 79 12.19 8.18 15.91
CA GLN A 79 12.13 9.58 16.34
C GLN A 79 11.07 10.38 15.57
N ALA A 80 10.86 10.06 14.29
CA ALA A 80 9.80 10.66 13.46
C ALA A 80 8.41 10.04 13.66
N GLY A 81 8.24 9.10 14.60
CA GLY A 81 6.97 8.38 14.82
C GLY A 81 6.56 7.45 13.68
N LEU A 82 7.51 7.06 12.82
CA LEU A 82 7.28 6.13 11.70
C LEU A 82 7.47 4.66 12.11
N LEU A 83 8.17 4.41 13.23
CA LEU A 83 8.41 3.08 13.80
C LEU A 83 8.07 3.09 15.31
N PRO A 84 6.78 3.10 15.70
CA PRO A 84 6.38 3.18 17.11
C PRO A 84 6.66 1.88 17.90
N SER A 85 6.84 0.75 17.23
CA SER A 85 7.18 -0.54 17.83
C SER A 85 8.00 -1.39 16.88
N GLY A 86 9.20 -1.78 17.27
CA GLY A 86 10.04 -2.68 16.48
C GLY A 86 9.44 -4.09 16.35
N ALA A 87 8.86 -4.62 17.42
CA ALA A 87 8.24 -5.96 17.42
C ALA A 87 7.05 -6.04 16.44
N HIS A 88 6.30 -4.94 16.27
CA HIS A 88 5.11 -4.88 15.41
C HIS A 88 5.39 -4.23 14.04
N ASP A 89 6.65 -3.98 13.67
CA ASP A 89 7.01 -3.30 12.43
C ASP A 89 6.28 -3.90 11.21
N ARG A 90 6.24 -5.23 11.07
CA ARG A 90 5.58 -5.91 9.96
C ARG A 90 4.07 -6.08 10.12
N ALA A 91 3.56 -6.11 11.36
CA ALA A 91 2.15 -6.36 11.66
C ALA A 91 1.23 -5.16 11.35
N ARG A 92 1.77 -3.93 11.34
CA ARG A 92 1.03 -2.67 11.16
C ARG A 92 0.62 -2.40 9.72
N ASN A 93 0.21 -3.42 8.99
CA ASN A 93 -0.15 -3.33 7.57
C ASN A 93 -1.65 -3.06 7.41
N ILE A 94 -2.04 -1.80 7.54
CA ILE A 94 -3.43 -1.34 7.48
C ILE A 94 -3.64 -0.53 6.20
N THR A 95 -4.64 -0.88 5.39
CA THR A 95 -5.12 -0.08 4.26
C THR A 95 -6.39 0.68 4.67
N ALA A 96 -6.66 1.83 4.07
CA ALA A 96 -7.91 2.56 4.28
C ALA A 96 -8.39 3.23 3.00
N SER A 97 -9.68 3.58 2.95
CA SER A 97 -10.26 4.36 1.84
C SER A 97 -9.55 5.71 1.74
N PRO A 98 -8.87 6.03 0.64
CA PRO A 98 -7.96 7.18 0.57
C PRO A 98 -8.67 8.53 0.60
N LEU A 99 -9.95 8.58 0.22
CA LEU A 99 -10.77 9.79 0.24
C LEU A 99 -11.62 9.93 1.52
N SER A 100 -11.44 9.05 2.52
CA SER A 100 -12.24 9.12 3.74
C SER A 100 -12.08 10.47 4.46
N GLY A 101 -13.19 11.04 4.93
CA GLY A 101 -13.21 12.36 5.56
C GLY A 101 -13.10 13.54 4.59
N LEU A 102 -13.05 13.31 3.29
CA LEU A 102 -13.06 14.33 2.23
C LEU A 102 -14.37 14.25 1.45
N GLY A 103 -14.88 15.39 0.98
CA GLY A 103 -16.10 15.42 0.17
C GLY A 103 -17.33 14.81 0.87
N GLY A 104 -17.49 15.03 2.16
CA GLY A 104 -18.62 14.50 2.95
C GLY A 104 -18.54 13.02 3.30
N ARG A 105 -17.44 12.33 2.94
CA ARG A 105 -17.26 10.91 3.28
C ARG A 105 -16.99 10.72 4.77
N PRO A 106 -17.39 9.59 5.37
CA PRO A 106 -17.10 9.30 6.77
C PRO A 106 -15.60 9.31 7.06
N PRO A 107 -15.12 10.03 8.09
CA PRO A 107 -13.71 10.04 8.45
C PRO A 107 -13.28 8.73 9.10
N LEU A 108 -12.22 8.10 8.59
CA LEU A 108 -11.69 6.83 9.12
C LEU A 108 -10.38 6.99 9.90
N ARG A 109 -9.72 8.14 9.83
CA ARG A 109 -8.38 8.34 10.43
C ARG A 109 -8.31 7.92 11.89
N ARG A 110 -9.29 8.33 12.72
CA ARG A 110 -9.32 7.95 14.15
C ARG A 110 -9.52 6.44 14.34
N LEU A 111 -10.32 5.79 13.50
CA LEU A 111 -10.52 4.34 13.57
C LEU A 111 -9.24 3.59 13.18
N VAL A 112 -8.53 4.04 12.14
CA VAL A 112 -7.23 3.50 11.74
C VAL A 112 -6.18 3.68 12.84
N GLN A 113 -6.11 4.87 13.46
CA GLN A 113 -5.19 5.13 14.56
C GLN A 113 -5.48 4.26 15.79
N ALA A 114 -6.76 4.07 16.13
CA ALA A 114 -7.16 3.19 17.23
C ALA A 114 -6.82 1.71 16.94
N LEU A 115 -7.01 1.26 15.69
CA LEU A 115 -6.62 -0.09 15.27
C LEU A 115 -5.10 -0.27 15.33
N ASP A 116 -4.31 0.69 14.82
CA ASP A 116 -2.85 0.66 14.87
C ASP A 116 -2.33 0.62 16.31
N ALA A 117 -2.86 1.48 17.19
CA ALA A 117 -2.52 1.47 18.61
C ALA A 117 -2.87 0.14 19.30
N ALA A 118 -4.01 -0.45 18.95
CA ALA A 118 -4.43 -1.75 19.52
C ALA A 118 -3.55 -2.90 19.02
N ILE A 119 -3.09 -2.87 17.76
CA ILE A 119 -2.11 -3.83 17.22
C ILE A 119 -0.80 -3.72 18.00
N VAL A 120 -0.29 -2.50 18.19
CA VAL A 120 0.99 -2.25 18.90
C VAL A 120 0.93 -2.65 20.36
N ALA A 121 -0.23 -2.49 21.00
CA ALA A 121 -0.43 -2.86 22.42
C ALA A 121 -0.57 -4.37 22.66
N ASP A 122 -0.72 -5.17 21.60
CA ASP A 122 -0.99 -6.62 21.72
C ASP A 122 0.24 -7.45 21.31
N PRO A 123 0.98 -8.02 22.27
CA PRO A 123 2.19 -8.79 21.96
C PRO A 123 1.94 -10.03 21.10
N VAL A 124 0.73 -10.60 21.11
CA VAL A 124 0.37 -11.74 20.27
C VAL A 124 0.42 -11.35 18.78
N LEU A 125 0.04 -10.13 18.46
CA LEU A 125 -0.02 -9.65 17.08
C LEU A 125 1.36 -9.31 16.49
N ALA A 126 2.42 -9.29 17.28
CA ALA A 126 3.79 -9.21 16.78
C ALA A 126 4.16 -10.41 15.86
N ALA A 127 3.47 -11.55 16.03
CA ALA A 127 3.63 -12.73 15.18
C ALA A 127 3.02 -12.57 13.77
N LEU A 128 2.21 -11.54 13.52
CA LEU A 128 1.58 -11.34 12.21
C LEU A 128 2.62 -11.04 11.13
N PRO A 129 2.60 -11.78 10.01
CA PRO A 129 3.54 -11.57 8.92
C PRO A 129 3.21 -10.28 8.16
N GLY A 130 4.19 -9.69 7.48
CA GLY A 130 4.01 -8.48 6.67
C GLY A 130 3.07 -8.63 5.47
N ARG A 131 2.62 -9.85 5.18
CA ARG A 131 1.57 -10.13 4.17
C ARG A 131 0.16 -10.06 4.74
N PHE A 132 -0.02 -10.19 6.04
CA PHE A 132 -1.30 -9.99 6.70
C PHE A 132 -1.78 -8.55 6.53
N VAL A 133 -3.04 -8.36 6.19
CA VAL A 133 -3.60 -7.04 5.85
C VAL A 133 -4.86 -6.78 6.66
N PHE A 134 -4.85 -5.69 7.40
CA PHE A 134 -6.07 -5.06 7.88
C PHE A 134 -6.58 -4.06 6.84
N ALA A 135 -7.90 -3.90 6.73
CA ALA A 135 -8.50 -2.87 5.89
C ALA A 135 -9.61 -2.13 6.64
N VAL A 136 -9.69 -0.82 6.45
CA VAL A 136 -10.76 0.02 7.01
C VAL A 136 -11.40 0.80 5.85
N ASP A 137 -12.65 0.47 5.53
CA ASP A 137 -13.36 1.01 4.39
C ASP A 137 -14.54 1.89 4.80
N ASP A 138 -14.78 2.98 4.07
CA ASP A 138 -15.88 3.91 4.27
C ASP A 138 -17.16 3.53 3.50
N GLY A 139 -17.19 2.31 2.94
CA GLY A 139 -18.30 1.81 2.12
C GLY A 139 -18.10 1.98 0.62
N THR A 140 -16.98 2.60 0.19
CA THR A 140 -16.71 2.87 -1.24
C THR A 140 -15.84 1.82 -1.94
N GLY A 141 -15.30 0.84 -1.19
CA GLY A 141 -14.41 -0.18 -1.73
C GLY A 141 -12.96 0.29 -1.94
N GLY A 142 -12.64 1.53 -1.58
CA GLY A 142 -11.32 2.13 -1.82
C GLY A 142 -10.18 1.56 -0.99
N ALA A 143 -10.48 0.78 0.06
CA ALA A 143 -9.48 0.18 0.94
C ALA A 143 -8.97 -1.19 0.48
N ALA A 144 -9.35 -1.69 -0.70
CA ALA A 144 -9.08 -3.05 -1.17
C ALA A 144 -9.54 -4.12 -0.15
N ILE A 145 -10.73 -3.93 0.42
CA ILE A 145 -11.26 -4.70 1.53
C ILE A 145 -11.48 -6.18 1.18
N ALA A 146 -11.81 -6.47 -0.08
CA ALA A 146 -11.98 -7.83 -0.59
C ALA A 146 -10.69 -8.67 -0.52
N ARG A 147 -9.52 -8.02 -0.37
CA ARG A 147 -8.22 -8.67 -0.26
C ARG A 147 -7.64 -8.63 1.14
N SER A 148 -8.36 -8.11 2.12
CA SER A 148 -7.91 -8.06 3.51
C SER A 148 -7.99 -9.43 4.18
N ASP A 149 -7.24 -9.59 5.28
CA ASP A 149 -7.40 -10.70 6.21
C ASP A 149 -8.48 -10.37 7.23
N VAL A 150 -8.41 -9.18 7.80
CA VAL A 150 -9.44 -8.62 8.67
C VAL A 150 -9.84 -7.25 8.15
N GLY A 151 -11.11 -7.07 7.85
CA GLY A 151 -11.67 -5.83 7.33
C GLY A 151 -12.74 -5.23 8.25
N LEU A 152 -12.80 -3.92 8.26
CA LEU A 152 -13.86 -3.14 8.90
C LEU A 152 -14.50 -2.25 7.84
N ARG A 153 -15.73 -2.54 7.43
CA ARG A 153 -16.50 -1.70 6.52
C ARG A 153 -17.47 -0.83 7.30
N ARG A 154 -17.21 0.47 7.34
CA ARG A 154 -18.05 1.41 8.03
C ARG A 154 -19.32 1.72 7.24
N THR A 155 -20.47 1.64 7.90
CA THR A 155 -21.78 2.05 7.38
C THR A 155 -22.46 2.95 8.43
N GLY A 156 -22.37 4.25 8.24
CA GLY A 156 -22.88 5.22 9.20
C GLY A 156 -22.20 5.11 10.58
N ARG A 157 -22.98 4.75 11.61
CA ARG A 157 -22.51 4.57 13.01
C ARG A 157 -22.10 3.13 13.34
N GLN A 158 -22.21 2.23 12.39
CA GLN A 158 -21.84 0.81 12.51
C GLN A 158 -20.62 0.47 11.64
N ALA A 159 -20.03 -0.64 11.94
CA ALA A 159 -18.98 -1.27 11.12
C ALA A 159 -19.27 -2.76 11.00
N GLU A 160 -19.17 -3.28 9.80
CA GLU A 160 -19.22 -4.69 9.51
C GLU A 160 -17.82 -5.29 9.59
N LEU A 161 -17.70 -6.44 10.28
CA LEU A 161 -16.47 -7.21 10.32
C LEU A 161 -16.38 -8.12 9.09
N LEU A 162 -15.26 -8.08 8.40
CA LEU A 162 -14.93 -8.97 7.30
C LEU A 162 -13.73 -9.85 7.67
N ILE A 163 -13.78 -11.11 7.27
CA ILE A 163 -12.70 -12.10 7.45
C ILE A 163 -12.35 -12.68 6.07
N ALA A 164 -11.07 -12.63 5.71
CA ALA A 164 -10.56 -13.10 4.41
C ALA A 164 -11.32 -12.48 3.21
N GLY A 165 -11.74 -11.24 3.32
CA GLY A 165 -12.52 -10.54 2.29
C GLY A 165 -14.00 -10.91 2.22
N CYS A 166 -14.52 -11.71 3.16
CA CYS A 166 -15.93 -12.09 3.24
C CYS A 166 -16.59 -11.47 4.47
N SER A 167 -17.88 -11.14 4.37
CA SER A 167 -18.67 -10.73 5.54
C SER A 167 -18.67 -11.82 6.60
N ALA A 168 -18.36 -11.47 7.84
CA ALA A 168 -18.48 -12.37 8.99
C ALA A 168 -19.91 -12.41 9.58
N GLY A 169 -20.85 -11.65 8.99
CA GLY A 169 -22.23 -11.51 9.50
C GLY A 169 -22.32 -10.74 10.82
N ILE A 170 -21.26 -10.02 11.18
CA ILE A 170 -21.14 -9.26 12.43
C ILE A 170 -21.21 -7.78 12.10
N LEU A 171 -22.25 -7.10 12.57
CA LEU A 171 -22.39 -5.66 12.49
C LEU A 171 -22.34 -5.06 13.89
N LEU A 172 -21.42 -4.13 14.11
CA LEU A 172 -21.08 -3.59 15.43
C LEU A 172 -21.15 -2.05 15.42
N PRO A 173 -21.43 -1.42 16.55
CA PRO A 173 -21.12 0.01 16.70
C PRO A 173 -19.63 0.26 16.42
N VAL A 174 -19.30 1.37 15.73
CA VAL A 174 -17.90 1.70 15.35
C VAL A 174 -16.95 1.65 16.56
N ARG A 175 -17.42 2.02 17.77
CA ARG A 175 -16.61 1.96 18.99
C ARG A 175 -16.16 0.54 19.38
N ALA A 176 -16.91 -0.49 18.98
CA ALA A 176 -16.58 -1.91 19.27
C ALA A 176 -15.78 -2.58 18.13
N ALA A 177 -15.67 -1.92 16.98
CA ALA A 177 -15.11 -2.53 15.76
C ALA A 177 -13.62 -2.91 15.92
N VAL A 178 -12.83 -2.07 16.61
CA VAL A 178 -11.40 -2.34 16.84
C VAL A 178 -11.23 -3.59 17.70
N THR A 179 -11.98 -3.73 18.79
CA THR A 179 -11.92 -4.91 19.67
C THR A 179 -12.25 -6.19 18.90
N ALA A 180 -13.28 -6.15 18.05
CA ALA A 180 -13.63 -7.31 17.21
C ALA A 180 -12.54 -7.65 16.17
N ALA A 181 -11.94 -6.64 15.53
CA ALA A 181 -10.84 -6.86 14.59
C ALA A 181 -9.60 -7.47 15.26
N ILE A 182 -9.25 -7.01 16.47
CA ILE A 182 -8.14 -7.57 17.26
C ILE A 182 -8.44 -9.01 17.69
N ALA A 183 -9.68 -9.30 18.14
CA ALA A 183 -10.09 -10.65 18.49
C ALA A 183 -9.98 -11.62 17.31
N ALA A 184 -10.41 -11.21 16.12
CA ALA A 184 -10.27 -11.98 14.88
C ALA A 184 -8.78 -12.20 14.51
N ALA A 185 -7.94 -11.17 14.62
CA ALA A 185 -6.51 -11.30 14.35
C ALA A 185 -5.80 -12.24 15.35
N ARG A 186 -6.13 -12.16 16.65
CA ARG A 186 -5.66 -13.13 17.66
C ARG A 186 -6.10 -14.56 17.35
N ALA A 187 -7.34 -14.76 16.89
CA ALA A 187 -7.82 -16.06 16.48
C ALA A 187 -7.03 -16.58 15.26
N ALA A 188 -6.74 -15.73 14.29
CA ALA A 188 -5.91 -16.10 13.14
C ALA A 188 -4.50 -16.55 13.55
N VAL A 189 -3.84 -15.85 14.49
CA VAL A 189 -2.53 -16.27 15.03
C VAL A 189 -2.62 -17.63 15.73
N ARG A 190 -3.62 -17.85 16.59
CA ARG A 190 -3.82 -19.15 17.25
C ARG A 190 -4.05 -20.29 16.28
N LEU A 191 -4.65 -20.02 15.12
CA LEU A 191 -4.92 -21.01 14.06
C LEU A 191 -3.75 -21.20 13.07
N GLY A 192 -2.61 -20.54 13.29
CA GLY A 192 -1.38 -20.78 12.54
C GLY A 192 -0.94 -19.69 11.59
N VAL A 193 -1.63 -18.55 11.53
CA VAL A 193 -1.11 -17.39 10.79
C VAL A 193 0.16 -16.86 11.50
N GLY A 194 1.23 -16.69 10.73
CA GLY A 194 2.55 -16.30 11.25
C GLY A 194 3.50 -17.46 11.45
N THR A 195 3.02 -18.70 11.51
CA THR A 195 3.83 -19.92 11.62
C THR A 195 3.75 -20.79 10.38
N SER A 196 2.57 -21.29 10.04
CA SER A 196 2.36 -22.20 8.90
C SER A 196 1.90 -21.49 7.64
N VAL A 197 1.13 -20.42 7.78
CA VAL A 197 0.59 -19.63 6.65
C VAL A 197 0.76 -18.12 6.89
N THR A 198 0.65 -17.33 5.81
CA THR A 198 0.81 -15.87 5.88
C THR A 198 -0.51 -15.10 5.78
N ARG A 199 -1.60 -15.75 5.44
CA ARG A 199 -2.92 -15.15 5.23
C ARG A 199 -4.02 -16.03 5.82
N ILE A 200 -5.11 -15.42 6.27
CA ILE A 200 -6.29 -16.18 6.76
C ILE A 200 -6.85 -17.10 5.68
N ARG A 201 -6.88 -16.66 4.42
CA ARG A 201 -7.38 -17.47 3.29
C ARG A 201 -6.59 -18.75 3.03
N ASP A 202 -5.34 -18.80 3.49
CA ASP A 202 -4.43 -19.94 3.33
C ASP A 202 -4.55 -20.94 4.49
N LEU A 203 -5.34 -20.63 5.53
CA LEU A 203 -5.65 -21.58 6.61
C LEU A 203 -6.49 -22.75 6.11
N PRO A 204 -6.36 -23.94 6.71
CA PRO A 204 -7.29 -25.04 6.48
C PRO A 204 -8.75 -24.59 6.70
N GLY A 205 -9.63 -24.77 5.69
CA GLY A 205 -11.00 -24.26 5.71
C GLY A 205 -11.12 -22.75 5.55
N GLY A 206 -10.06 -22.06 5.10
CA GLY A 206 -10.07 -20.61 4.86
C GLY A 206 -10.36 -19.81 6.13
N GLY A 207 -11.22 -18.77 6.02
CA GLY A 207 -11.56 -17.90 7.14
C GLY A 207 -12.66 -18.41 8.09
N HIS A 208 -13.26 -19.57 7.86
CA HIS A 208 -14.43 -20.04 8.64
C HIS A 208 -14.13 -20.16 10.13
N ALA A 209 -13.02 -20.81 10.50
CA ALA A 209 -12.66 -20.99 11.90
C ALA A 209 -12.37 -19.63 12.60
N VAL A 210 -11.79 -18.68 11.88
CA VAL A 210 -11.56 -17.31 12.40
C VAL A 210 -12.90 -16.58 12.59
N ALA A 211 -13.82 -16.68 11.64
CA ALA A 211 -15.14 -16.06 11.74
C ALA A 211 -15.93 -16.63 12.92
N THR A 212 -15.94 -17.96 13.09
CA THR A 212 -16.57 -18.64 14.24
C THR A 212 -15.96 -18.19 15.57
N ALA A 213 -14.64 -18.11 15.66
CA ALA A 213 -13.95 -17.63 16.84
C ALA A 213 -14.23 -16.15 17.16
N ALA A 214 -14.63 -15.36 16.16
CA ALA A 214 -15.08 -13.98 16.32
C ALA A 214 -16.58 -13.87 16.65
N GLY A 215 -17.30 -14.98 16.77
CA GLY A 215 -18.73 -15.02 17.06
C GLY A 215 -19.63 -14.85 15.84
N GLY A 216 -19.12 -15.08 14.63
CA GLY A 216 -19.85 -14.98 13.38
C GLY A 216 -19.71 -16.21 12.47
N ALA A 217 -20.18 -16.07 11.23
CA ALA A 217 -20.01 -17.05 10.18
C ALA A 217 -19.72 -16.35 8.87
N LEU A 218 -18.85 -16.92 8.03
CA LEU A 218 -18.60 -16.35 6.71
C LEU A 218 -19.87 -16.40 5.86
N ARG A 219 -20.13 -15.25 5.25
CA ARG A 219 -21.24 -15.02 4.31
C ARG A 219 -20.70 -14.65 2.94
N ALA A 220 -21.46 -13.87 2.19
CA ALA A 220 -21.05 -13.40 0.86
C ALA A 220 -19.69 -12.68 0.89
N ALA A 221 -18.94 -12.82 -0.20
CA ALA A 221 -17.74 -12.02 -0.42
C ALA A 221 -18.05 -10.52 -0.36
N ALA A 222 -17.11 -9.72 0.11
CA ALA A 222 -17.22 -8.28 0.00
C ALA A 222 -17.39 -7.87 -1.48
N PRO A 223 -18.08 -6.76 -1.77
CA PRO A 223 -18.07 -6.20 -3.10
C PRO A 223 -16.65 -6.05 -3.63
N PRO A 224 -16.43 -6.15 -4.95
CA PRO A 224 -15.12 -5.89 -5.53
C PRO A 224 -14.63 -4.51 -5.11
N ASP A 225 -13.32 -4.34 -5.15
CA ASP A 225 -12.70 -3.05 -4.85
C ASP A 225 -13.35 -1.96 -5.71
N GLY A 226 -13.57 -0.79 -5.10
CA GLY A 226 -14.19 0.36 -5.77
C GLY A 226 -13.37 0.87 -6.95
N ALA A 227 -13.96 1.83 -7.68
CA ALA A 227 -13.29 2.45 -8.81
C ALA A 227 -11.92 3.01 -8.43
N ARG A 228 -11.01 2.98 -9.38
CA ARG A 228 -9.68 3.57 -9.23
C ARG A 228 -9.80 5.03 -8.82
N LEU A 229 -8.95 5.45 -7.89
CA LEU A 229 -8.83 6.85 -7.48
C LEU A 229 -8.41 7.71 -8.70
N PRO A 230 -9.23 8.66 -9.21
CA PRO A 230 -8.89 9.46 -10.37
C PRO A 230 -7.72 10.41 -10.07
N LEU A 231 -6.97 10.79 -11.10
CA LEU A 231 -5.97 11.86 -11.03
C LEU A 231 -6.60 13.23 -11.22
N GLY A 232 -5.93 14.26 -10.70
CA GLY A 232 -6.35 15.63 -10.87
C GLY A 232 -7.03 16.23 -9.64
N ALA A 233 -7.67 17.37 -9.85
CA ALA A 233 -8.42 18.06 -8.80
C ALA A 233 -9.76 17.37 -8.56
N LEU A 234 -10.10 17.15 -7.30
CA LEU A 234 -11.38 16.58 -6.90
C LEU A 234 -12.30 17.68 -6.37
N ALA A 235 -13.60 17.60 -6.74
CA ALA A 235 -14.64 18.43 -6.18
C ALA A 235 -15.00 17.91 -4.76
N ALA A 236 -14.11 18.13 -3.80
CA ALA A 236 -14.22 17.58 -2.45
C ALA A 236 -14.51 18.65 -1.35
N GLY A 237 -14.81 19.89 -1.74
CA GLY A 237 -15.03 21.01 -0.80
C GLY A 237 -13.73 21.69 -0.35
N GLU A 238 -13.72 22.24 0.86
CA GLU A 238 -12.56 22.87 1.46
C GLU A 238 -11.94 21.97 2.54
N PRO A 239 -10.60 21.80 2.58
CA PRO A 239 -9.65 22.31 1.59
C PRO A 239 -9.80 21.61 0.23
N ALA A 240 -9.37 22.28 -0.85
CA ALA A 240 -9.31 21.66 -2.17
C ALA A 240 -8.41 20.41 -2.13
N VAL A 241 -8.79 19.36 -2.86
CA VAL A 241 -8.08 18.08 -2.87
C VAL A 241 -7.56 17.78 -4.26
N LEU A 242 -6.31 17.35 -4.32
CA LEU A 242 -5.67 16.92 -5.55
C LEU A 242 -5.15 15.48 -5.41
N VAL A 243 -5.30 14.67 -6.45
CA VAL A 243 -4.69 13.36 -6.55
C VAL A 243 -3.59 13.41 -7.62
N ALA A 244 -2.36 13.18 -7.18
CA ALA A 244 -1.21 13.00 -8.07
C ALA A 244 -0.82 11.51 -8.15
N GLY A 245 -0.16 11.14 -9.25
CA GLY A 245 0.37 9.79 -9.44
C GLY A 245 1.90 9.81 -9.57
N ALA A 246 2.56 8.94 -8.83
CA ALA A 246 3.98 8.66 -9.02
C ALA A 246 4.15 7.77 -10.26
N ARG A 247 4.94 8.21 -11.25
CA ARG A 247 5.23 7.41 -12.44
C ARG A 247 5.88 6.08 -12.04
N LEU A 248 5.30 4.96 -12.43
CA LEU A 248 5.70 3.61 -12.04
C LEU A 248 5.81 3.41 -10.51
N GLY A 249 5.06 4.20 -9.73
CA GLY A 249 5.04 4.14 -8.27
C GLY A 249 6.27 4.74 -7.58
N ARG A 250 7.17 5.45 -8.29
CA ARG A 250 8.42 5.98 -7.75
C ARG A 250 8.40 7.51 -7.64
N LEU A 251 8.90 8.03 -6.53
CA LEU A 251 9.04 9.45 -6.23
C LEU A 251 10.50 9.79 -5.95
N THR A 252 10.97 10.91 -6.47
CA THR A 252 12.26 11.51 -6.08
C THR A 252 12.12 12.31 -4.79
N VAL A 253 13.23 12.58 -4.09
CA VAL A 253 13.25 13.46 -2.91
C VAL A 253 12.68 14.85 -3.26
N ALA A 254 12.94 15.38 -4.45
CA ALA A 254 12.39 16.66 -4.90
C ALA A 254 10.85 16.63 -4.98
N GLN A 255 10.27 15.54 -5.53
CA GLN A 255 8.82 15.33 -5.60
C GLN A 255 8.21 15.13 -4.20
N LEU A 256 8.92 14.43 -3.29
CA LEU A 256 8.49 14.30 -1.89
C LEU A 256 8.40 15.67 -1.20
N ARG A 257 9.41 16.50 -1.36
CA ARG A 257 9.41 17.86 -0.79
C ARG A 257 8.32 18.73 -1.43
N LEU A 258 8.14 18.65 -2.74
CA LEU A 258 7.11 19.39 -3.44
C LEU A 258 5.70 19.00 -2.94
N THR A 259 5.38 17.70 -2.90
CA THR A 259 4.06 17.24 -2.42
C THR A 259 3.80 17.65 -0.96
N GLY A 260 4.83 17.60 -0.11
CA GLY A 260 4.75 18.07 1.27
C GLY A 260 4.51 19.58 1.39
N SER A 261 5.13 20.40 0.51
CA SER A 261 4.95 21.86 0.52
C SER A 261 3.56 22.33 0.07
N LEU A 262 2.80 21.46 -0.59
CA LEU A 262 1.44 21.76 -1.04
C LEU A 262 0.37 21.36 -0.01
N LEU A 263 0.75 20.55 1.00
CA LEU A 263 -0.18 20.02 1.98
C LEU A 263 -0.72 21.13 2.90
N HIS A 264 -2.04 21.11 3.10
CA HIS A 264 -2.67 21.96 4.10
C HIS A 264 -2.18 21.59 5.52
N PRO A 265 -1.76 22.56 6.37
CA PRO A 265 -1.11 22.28 7.66
C PRO A 265 -1.95 21.43 8.63
N ALA A 266 -3.28 21.55 8.61
CA ALA A 266 -4.18 20.79 9.47
C ALA A 266 -4.49 19.37 8.93
N GLU A 267 -4.00 19.03 7.73
CA GLU A 267 -4.37 17.80 7.03
C GLU A 267 -3.20 16.80 6.97
N VAL A 268 -3.46 15.65 6.38
CA VAL A 268 -2.48 14.59 6.13
C VAL A 268 -2.50 14.20 4.66
N LEU A 269 -1.33 13.87 4.12
CA LEU A 269 -1.22 13.14 2.86
C LEU A 269 -1.80 11.74 3.03
N ARG A 270 -2.32 11.17 1.94
CA ARG A 270 -2.79 9.78 1.91
C ARG A 270 -2.18 9.09 0.71
N LEU A 271 -1.48 8.01 0.97
CA LEU A 271 -0.92 7.17 -0.07
C LEU A 271 -1.89 6.04 -0.40
N ALA A 272 -2.07 5.77 -1.67
CA ALA A 272 -2.95 4.73 -2.16
C ALA A 272 -2.24 3.82 -3.18
N ALA A 273 -2.92 2.75 -3.58
CA ALA A 273 -2.43 1.83 -4.60
C ALA A 273 -2.05 2.55 -5.91
N ALA A 274 -1.24 1.90 -6.73
CA ALA A 274 -0.75 2.40 -8.02
C ALA A 274 -0.01 3.76 -7.91
N GLY A 275 0.66 4.01 -6.76
CA GLY A 275 1.45 5.24 -6.57
C GLY A 275 0.62 6.52 -6.46
N ARG A 276 -0.67 6.42 -6.10
CA ARG A 276 -1.54 7.60 -5.94
C ARG A 276 -1.28 8.30 -4.61
N ILE A 277 -1.28 9.64 -4.65
CA ILE A 277 -1.06 10.52 -3.50
C ILE A 277 -2.23 11.51 -3.45
N VAL A 278 -3.00 11.46 -2.39
CA VAL A 278 -4.09 12.43 -2.12
C VAL A 278 -3.53 13.55 -1.28
N ILE A 279 -3.64 14.77 -1.78
CA ILE A 279 -3.08 15.98 -1.19
C ILE A 279 -4.20 16.97 -0.92
N PRO A 280 -4.69 17.10 0.32
CA PRO A 280 -5.48 18.27 0.72
C PRO A 280 -4.60 19.51 0.66
N LEU A 281 -5.00 20.51 -0.11
CA LEU A 281 -4.13 21.63 -0.53
C LEU A 281 -4.19 22.83 0.41
N ALA A 282 -3.02 23.45 0.63
CA ALA A 282 -2.89 24.79 1.23
C ALA A 282 -2.96 25.92 0.18
N VAL A 283 -2.99 25.58 -1.10
CA VAL A 283 -2.92 26.50 -2.26
C VAL A 283 -4.04 26.17 -3.25
N THR A 284 -4.21 27.00 -4.27
CA THR A 284 -5.20 26.74 -5.34
C THR A 284 -4.87 25.48 -6.12
N ALA A 285 -5.90 24.74 -6.51
CA ALA A 285 -5.73 23.48 -7.26
C ALA A 285 -4.99 23.72 -8.60
N ALA A 286 -5.25 24.80 -9.30
CA ALA A 286 -4.59 25.11 -10.58
C ALA A 286 -3.08 25.31 -10.41
N GLY A 287 -2.66 26.10 -9.40
CA GLY A 287 -1.24 26.30 -9.11
C GLY A 287 -0.52 25.04 -8.66
N ALA A 288 -1.21 24.18 -7.87
CA ALA A 288 -0.69 22.89 -7.47
C ALA A 288 -0.52 21.93 -8.65
N LEU A 289 -1.53 21.84 -9.55
CA LEU A 289 -1.49 20.99 -10.75
C LEU A 289 -0.29 21.33 -11.63
N ALA A 290 -0.08 22.62 -11.93
CA ALA A 290 1.04 23.07 -12.78
C ALA A 290 2.39 22.67 -12.19
N ARG A 291 2.58 22.86 -10.86
CA ARG A 291 3.82 22.50 -10.15
C ARG A 291 4.08 21.01 -10.14
N LEU A 292 3.04 20.19 -9.91
CA LEU A 292 3.17 18.73 -9.90
C LEU A 292 3.45 18.18 -11.29
N ALA A 293 2.72 18.64 -12.32
CA ALA A 293 2.97 18.26 -13.70
C ALA A 293 4.40 18.63 -14.16
N GLY A 294 4.86 19.86 -13.85
CA GLY A 294 6.21 20.32 -14.14
C GLY A 294 7.32 19.52 -13.43
N SER A 295 6.98 18.82 -12.33
CA SER A 295 7.90 17.90 -11.64
C SER A 295 7.92 16.48 -12.21
N GLY A 296 7.09 16.16 -13.22
CA GLY A 296 6.96 14.85 -13.83
C GLY A 296 6.01 13.89 -13.11
N LEU A 297 5.21 14.39 -12.15
CA LEU A 297 4.13 13.62 -11.55
C LEU A 297 2.91 13.59 -12.49
N LEU A 298 2.18 12.48 -12.46
CA LEU A 298 0.94 12.31 -13.21
C LEU A 298 -0.17 13.13 -12.53
N THR A 299 -0.87 13.96 -13.30
CA THR A 299 -1.92 14.86 -12.81
C THR A 299 -3.23 14.74 -13.58
N SER A 300 -3.29 13.86 -14.60
CA SER A 300 -4.50 13.54 -15.37
C SER A 300 -4.54 12.05 -15.68
N ASP A 301 -5.73 11.46 -15.69
CA ASP A 301 -5.93 10.08 -16.17
C ASP A 301 -5.80 9.96 -17.70
N GLU A 302 -5.75 11.08 -18.44
CA GLU A 302 -5.45 11.13 -19.86
C GLU A 302 -3.95 10.92 -20.16
N ASP A 303 -3.07 11.11 -19.17
CA ASP A 303 -1.64 10.77 -19.36
C ASP A 303 -1.52 9.28 -19.66
N THR A 304 -0.84 8.96 -20.76
CA THR A 304 -0.70 7.57 -21.23
C THR A 304 -0.05 6.65 -20.20
N MET A 305 0.78 7.19 -19.32
CA MET A 305 1.40 6.44 -18.21
C MET A 305 0.50 6.27 -16.99
N SER A 306 -0.69 6.88 -16.95
CA SER A 306 -1.60 6.82 -15.81
C SER A 306 -2.03 5.39 -15.47
N GLY A 307 -2.18 4.53 -16.48
CA GLY A 307 -2.54 3.10 -16.38
C GLY A 307 -1.36 2.15 -16.24
N VAL A 308 -0.11 2.63 -16.33
CA VAL A 308 1.09 1.79 -16.34
C VAL A 308 1.70 1.68 -14.96
N THR A 309 1.96 0.46 -14.52
CA THR A 309 2.68 0.16 -13.28
C THR A 309 3.79 -0.85 -13.54
N SER A 310 4.77 -0.94 -12.65
CA SER A 310 5.81 -1.95 -12.73
C SER A 310 6.25 -2.45 -11.36
N CYS A 311 6.86 -3.62 -11.31
CA CYS A 311 7.65 -4.05 -10.16
C CYS A 311 8.99 -3.29 -10.12
N SER A 312 9.88 -3.64 -9.17
CA SER A 312 11.18 -2.98 -9.02
C SER A 312 12.18 -3.24 -10.16
N GLY A 313 11.83 -4.08 -11.15
CA GLY A 313 12.70 -4.40 -12.29
C GLY A 313 14.04 -4.99 -11.84
N MET A 314 15.13 -4.62 -12.50
CA MET A 314 16.48 -5.13 -12.25
C MET A 314 17.01 -4.85 -10.83
N ALA A 315 16.43 -3.93 -10.11
CA ALA A 315 16.74 -3.74 -8.69
C ALA A 315 16.37 -4.95 -7.82
N CYS A 316 15.46 -5.82 -8.27
CA CYS A 316 15.10 -7.08 -7.60
C CYS A 316 15.99 -8.23 -8.08
N SER A 317 16.51 -9.05 -7.14
CA SER A 317 17.35 -10.21 -7.46
C SER A 317 16.66 -11.28 -8.34
N ARG A 318 15.33 -11.31 -8.33
CA ARG A 318 14.51 -12.27 -9.10
C ARG A 318 14.15 -11.78 -10.50
N SER A 319 14.37 -10.50 -10.82
CA SER A 319 14.02 -9.96 -12.12
C SER A 319 14.94 -10.48 -13.21
N VAL A 320 14.37 -10.89 -14.33
CA VAL A 320 15.09 -11.37 -15.52
C VAL A 320 15.16 -10.35 -16.65
N ALA A 321 14.48 -9.18 -16.48
CA ALA A 321 14.52 -8.07 -17.43
C ALA A 321 14.33 -6.73 -16.73
N ASP A 322 14.82 -5.64 -17.33
CA ASP A 322 14.58 -4.28 -16.83
C ASP A 322 13.19 -3.78 -17.22
N VAL A 323 12.19 -4.40 -16.59
CA VAL A 323 10.79 -4.05 -16.87
C VAL A 323 10.45 -2.61 -16.48
N ARG A 324 11.22 -1.97 -15.61
CA ARG A 324 10.97 -0.57 -15.24
C ARG A 324 11.39 0.39 -16.36
N ALA A 325 12.50 0.14 -17.02
CA ALA A 325 12.93 0.88 -18.20
C ALA A 325 12.02 0.59 -19.42
N LEU A 326 11.50 -0.64 -19.51
CA LEU A 326 10.65 -1.06 -20.63
C LEU A 326 9.17 -0.68 -20.46
N ALA A 327 8.73 -0.32 -19.24
CA ALA A 327 7.32 -0.09 -18.92
C ALA A 327 6.73 1.05 -19.73
N ARG A 328 5.69 0.74 -20.50
CA ARG A 328 4.95 1.65 -21.37
C ARG A 328 3.50 1.20 -21.53
N PRO A 329 2.61 2.07 -22.03
CA PRO A 329 1.26 1.69 -22.42
C PRO A 329 1.29 0.60 -23.50
N MET A 330 0.29 -0.26 -23.50
CA MET A 330 0.11 -1.28 -24.53
C MET A 330 -1.26 -1.12 -25.18
N PRO A 331 -1.36 -1.16 -26.52
CA PRO A 331 -2.63 -1.09 -27.25
C PRO A 331 -3.62 -2.16 -26.75
N GLY A 332 -4.87 -1.78 -26.49
CA GLY A 332 -5.90 -2.68 -25.99
C GLY A 332 -5.83 -2.99 -24.47
N HIS A 333 -4.80 -2.48 -23.78
CA HIS A 333 -4.57 -2.73 -22.35
C HIS A 333 -4.49 -1.39 -21.59
N PRO A 334 -5.62 -0.77 -21.22
CA PRO A 334 -5.65 0.54 -20.57
C PRO A 334 -4.98 0.55 -19.20
N ARG A 335 -4.84 -0.64 -18.59
CA ARG A 335 -4.12 -0.85 -17.34
C ARG A 335 -3.20 -2.03 -17.48
N ILE A 336 -1.92 -1.79 -17.26
CA ILE A 336 -0.90 -2.81 -17.46
C ILE A 336 0.16 -2.76 -16.37
N HIS A 337 0.54 -3.94 -15.89
CA HIS A 337 1.62 -4.10 -14.93
C HIS A 337 2.78 -4.89 -15.52
N TRP A 338 3.96 -4.30 -15.51
CA TRP A 338 5.19 -4.89 -16.01
C TRP A 338 5.94 -5.60 -14.86
N ALA A 339 6.01 -6.91 -14.91
CA ALA A 339 6.63 -7.76 -13.89
C ALA A 339 7.91 -8.42 -14.41
N GLY A 340 9.02 -8.25 -13.69
CA GLY A 340 10.31 -8.83 -14.02
C GLY A 340 10.43 -10.34 -13.74
N CYS A 341 9.40 -10.96 -13.17
CA CYS A 341 9.28 -12.41 -12.94
C CYS A 341 7.84 -12.81 -12.63
N ALA A 342 7.56 -14.12 -12.60
CA ALA A 342 6.23 -14.70 -12.37
C ALA A 342 5.54 -14.31 -11.04
N ARG A 343 6.26 -13.68 -10.08
CA ARG A 343 5.65 -13.23 -8.81
C ARG A 343 4.67 -12.06 -8.97
N GLY A 344 4.77 -11.26 -10.04
CA GLY A 344 3.88 -10.13 -10.30
C GLY A 344 3.80 -9.13 -9.15
N CYS A 345 4.93 -8.83 -8.46
CA CYS A 345 4.94 -8.03 -7.25
C CYS A 345 4.40 -6.61 -7.50
N GLY A 346 3.35 -6.22 -6.78
CA GLY A 346 2.76 -4.89 -6.89
C GLY A 346 1.66 -4.78 -7.95
N ALA A 347 1.35 -5.86 -8.69
CA ALA A 347 0.29 -5.84 -9.69
C ALA A 347 -1.05 -5.44 -9.09
N PRO A 348 -1.72 -4.38 -9.63
CA PRO A 348 -3.10 -4.09 -9.32
C PRO A 348 -4.01 -5.25 -9.78
N ALA A 349 -5.17 -5.44 -9.11
CA ALA A 349 -6.06 -6.54 -9.45
C ALA A 349 -6.71 -6.40 -10.81
N ASP A 350 -6.85 -5.16 -11.23
CA ASP A 350 -7.56 -4.71 -12.41
C ASP A 350 -6.59 -4.35 -13.56
N ALA A 351 -5.33 -4.75 -13.46
CA ALA A 351 -4.32 -4.55 -14.50
C ALA A 351 -3.96 -5.87 -15.17
N ASP A 352 -3.84 -5.83 -16.48
CA ASP A 352 -3.23 -6.91 -17.26
C ASP A 352 -1.76 -7.06 -16.88
N LEU A 353 -1.29 -8.30 -16.84
CA LEU A 353 0.04 -8.61 -16.35
C LEU A 353 0.96 -9.02 -17.51
N ILE A 354 2.02 -8.22 -17.75
CA ILE A 354 3.17 -8.62 -18.56
C ILE A 354 4.23 -9.20 -17.62
N VAL A 355 4.66 -10.42 -17.91
CA VAL A 355 5.69 -11.13 -17.15
C VAL A 355 6.90 -11.39 -18.03
N ALA A 356 8.07 -10.89 -17.60
CA ALA A 356 9.33 -11.27 -18.23
C ALA A 356 9.67 -12.73 -17.90
N THR A 357 10.00 -13.52 -18.92
CA THR A 357 10.44 -14.91 -18.80
C THR A 357 11.93 -15.07 -19.12
N GLY A 358 12.53 -14.04 -19.73
CA GLY A 358 13.95 -13.93 -20.08
C GLY A 358 14.26 -12.56 -20.65
N PRO A 359 15.54 -12.27 -20.98
CA PRO A 359 15.91 -11.07 -21.72
C PRO A 359 15.12 -10.99 -23.04
N GLY A 360 14.30 -9.96 -23.21
CA GLY A 360 13.50 -9.76 -24.41
C GLY A 360 12.28 -10.68 -24.59
N SER A 361 12.03 -11.60 -23.67
CA SER A 361 10.91 -12.55 -23.73
C SER A 361 9.85 -12.25 -22.67
N PHE A 362 8.58 -12.12 -23.10
CA PHE A 362 7.48 -11.73 -22.23
C PHE A 362 6.23 -12.56 -22.47
N LEU A 363 5.41 -12.71 -21.43
CA LEU A 363 4.06 -13.25 -21.51
C LEU A 363 3.06 -12.16 -21.12
N LEU A 364 1.96 -12.03 -21.87
CA LEU A 364 0.80 -11.21 -21.53
C LEU A 364 -0.41 -12.14 -21.36
N GLY A 365 -1.01 -12.15 -20.19
CA GLY A 365 -2.10 -13.08 -19.89
C GLY A 365 -1.72 -14.56 -20.05
N GLY A 366 -0.44 -14.90 -19.90
CA GLY A 366 0.08 -16.26 -20.09
C GLY A 366 0.42 -16.65 -21.53
N GLN A 367 0.18 -15.77 -22.50
CA GLN A 367 0.53 -16.01 -23.90
C GLN A 367 1.80 -15.22 -24.31
N PRO A 368 2.64 -15.73 -25.22
CA PRO A 368 3.80 -14.98 -25.72
C PRO A 368 3.41 -13.60 -26.25
N ALA A 369 4.08 -12.57 -25.78
CA ALA A 369 3.86 -11.20 -26.23
C ALA A 369 5.06 -10.70 -27.04
N ALA A 370 4.80 -10.26 -28.27
CA ALA A 370 5.79 -9.56 -29.08
C ALA A 370 5.98 -8.14 -28.53
N ILE A 371 7.09 -7.91 -27.82
CA ILE A 371 7.45 -6.59 -27.31
C ILE A 371 8.68 -6.11 -28.09
N THR A 372 8.48 -5.16 -28.98
CA THR A 372 9.60 -4.50 -29.66
C THR A 372 10.36 -3.69 -28.61
N ILE A 373 11.56 -4.12 -28.28
CA ILE A 373 12.48 -3.31 -27.47
C ILE A 373 13.04 -2.27 -28.44
N ALA A 374 12.57 -1.02 -28.34
CA ALA A 374 13.25 0.06 -29.02
C ALA A 374 14.65 0.16 -28.41
N GLU A 375 15.69 -0.01 -29.23
CA GLU A 375 17.05 0.22 -28.81
C GLU A 375 17.14 1.66 -28.28
N ALA A 376 17.60 1.80 -27.03
CA ALA A 376 17.90 3.11 -26.47
C ALA A 376 19.09 3.67 -27.23
N SER A 377 18.82 4.63 -28.13
CA SER A 377 19.81 5.47 -28.78
C SER A 377 20.34 6.54 -27.84
#